data_13b3a965ecd4a23f0e47ba55a76dcc3f
#
_entry.id   13b3a965ecd4a23f0e47ba55a76dcc3f
#
_cell.length_a   1.000
_cell.length_b   1.000
_cell.length_c   1.000
_cell.angle_alpha   90.00
_cell.angle_beta   90.00
_cell.angle_gamma   90.00
#
_symmetry.space_group_name_H-M   'P 1'
#
loop_
_entity.id
_entity.type
_entity.pdbx_description
1 polymer ?
#
loop_
_entity_poly.entity_id
_entity_poly.type
_entity_poly.pdbx_seq_one_letter_code
_entity_poly.pdbx_strand_id
1 'polypeptide(L)'
;MGKEIILKKIDSKSVGASTRSVIGEDSSNHLYIIKNIKSRIIMKDGHKIVETVKQIKNKTNSSVSLATTAPVCSKTTRFLNENDIKIIFDYVIK
;
A
#
# COMPACT_ATOMS: atom_id res chain seq x y z
N MET A 1 14.17 17.57 2.57
CA MET A 1 14.88 16.41 3.07
C MET A 1 14.01 15.20 3.06
N GLY A 2 14.19 14.40 2.06
CA GLY A 2 13.41 13.20 1.95
C GLY A 2 13.91 12.13 2.91
N LYS A 3 13.12 11.81 3.90
CA LYS A 3 13.40 10.64 4.70
C LYS A 3 12.74 9.46 4.04
N GLU A 4 13.56 8.50 3.64
CA GLU A 4 13.01 7.26 3.13
C GLU A 4 12.31 6.51 4.25
N ILE A 5 11.15 5.96 3.93
CA ILE A 5 10.42 5.13 4.87
C ILE A 5 10.97 3.71 4.76
N ILE A 6 11.37 3.15 5.89
CA ILE A 6 11.88 1.78 5.92
C ILE A 6 10.73 0.84 6.20
N LEU A 7 10.50 -0.09 5.28
CA LEU A 7 9.42 -1.05 5.37
C LEU A 7 9.97 -2.44 5.60
N LYS A 8 9.40 -3.13 6.55
CA LYS A 8 9.72 -4.53 6.83
C LYS A 8 8.62 -5.39 6.23
N LYS A 9 8.98 -6.34 5.37
CA LYS A 9 8.00 -7.26 4.81
C LYS A 9 7.39 -8.13 5.89
N ILE A 10 6.08 -8.25 5.88
CA ILE A 10 5.36 -9.12 6.81
C ILE A 10 4.49 -10.09 6.01
N ASP A 11 4.02 -11.13 6.68
CA ASP A 11 3.14 -12.12 6.06
C ASP A 11 1.79 -11.48 5.76
N SER A 12 1.41 -11.44 4.49
CA SER A 12 0.15 -10.84 4.07
C SER A 12 -1.06 -11.54 4.71
N LYS A 13 -0.98 -12.84 4.89
CA LYS A 13 -2.07 -13.59 5.52
C LYS A 13 -2.29 -13.17 6.97
N SER A 14 -1.23 -12.81 7.67
CA SER A 14 -1.33 -12.43 9.09
C SER A 14 -2.15 -11.17 9.29
N VAL A 15 -2.26 -10.33 8.26
CA VAL A 15 -3.04 -9.09 8.32
C VAL A 15 -4.34 -9.16 7.52
N GLY A 16 -4.69 -10.33 7.02
CA GLY A 16 -5.96 -10.54 6.30
C GLY A 16 -5.89 -10.27 4.81
N ALA A 17 -4.72 -10.01 4.26
CA ALA A 17 -4.55 -9.79 2.82
C ALA A 17 -4.33 -11.12 2.10
N SER A 18 -4.50 -11.11 0.77
CA SER A 18 -4.26 -12.32 -0.02
C SER A 18 -2.76 -12.62 -0.09
N THR A 19 -2.43 -13.88 -0.38
CA THR A 19 -1.03 -14.30 -0.51
C THR A 19 -0.30 -13.61 -1.65
N ARG A 20 -1.04 -13.05 -2.61
CA ARG A 20 -0.44 -12.33 -3.74
C ARG A 20 -0.03 -10.91 -3.38
N SER A 21 -0.54 -10.38 -2.28
CA SER A 21 -0.20 -9.03 -1.85
C SER A 21 1.13 -9.02 -1.11
N VAL A 22 1.93 -8.00 -1.37
CA VAL A 22 3.16 -7.78 -0.62
C VAL A 22 2.86 -6.66 0.38
N ILE A 23 3.00 -6.95 1.64
CA ILE A 23 2.67 -6.02 2.72
C ILE A 23 3.94 -5.67 3.48
N GLY A 24 4.11 -4.40 3.77
CA GLY A 24 5.21 -3.91 4.60
C GLY A 24 4.68 -3.16 5.81
N GLU A 25 5.52 -3.03 6.82
CA GLU A 25 5.19 -2.33 8.04
C GLU A 25 6.34 -1.39 8.40
N ASP A 26 6.02 -0.16 8.78
CA ASP A 26 7.05 0.78 9.20
C ASP A 26 7.25 0.72 10.72
N SER A 27 8.14 1.56 11.24
CA SER A 27 8.46 1.56 12.67
C SER A 27 7.30 1.98 13.57
N SER A 28 6.27 2.59 12.99
CA SER A 28 5.07 3.02 13.71
C SER A 28 3.92 2.02 13.61
N ASN A 29 4.19 0.83 13.10
CA ASN A 29 3.20 -0.22 12.84
C ASN A 29 2.15 0.17 11.80
N HIS A 30 2.47 1.13 10.95
CA HIS A 30 1.63 1.52 9.83
C HIS A 30 1.87 0.52 8.70
N LEU A 31 0.79 0.01 8.11
CA LEU A 31 0.89 -0.99 7.05
C LEU A 31 0.90 -0.35 5.66
N TYR A 32 1.60 -0.99 4.76
CA TYR A 32 1.72 -0.52 3.38
C TYR A 32 1.53 -1.68 2.41
N ILE A 33 0.74 -1.45 1.36
CA ILE A 33 0.68 -2.38 0.23
C ILE A 33 1.81 -1.99 -0.70
N ILE A 34 2.73 -2.91 -0.94
CA ILE A 34 3.91 -2.64 -1.75
C ILE A 34 3.66 -3.08 -3.18
N LYS A 35 3.69 -2.13 -4.10
CA LYS A 35 3.54 -2.39 -5.55
C LYS A 35 4.82 -1.99 -6.25
N ASN A 36 5.74 -2.93 -6.37
CA ASN A 36 7.03 -2.68 -6.99
C ASN A 36 6.97 -3.11 -8.45
N ILE A 37 6.20 -2.37 -9.24
CA ILE A 37 5.95 -2.69 -10.66
C ILE A 37 6.43 -1.55 -11.54
N LYS A 38 6.62 -1.84 -12.83
CA LYS A 38 7.06 -0.85 -13.81
C LYS A 38 5.90 -0.19 -14.54
N SER A 39 4.76 -0.84 -14.57
CA SER A 39 3.57 -0.33 -15.26
C SER A 39 2.87 0.73 -14.42
N ARG A 40 2.20 1.65 -15.11
CA ARG A 40 1.40 2.68 -14.43
C ARG A 40 0.27 2.03 -13.65
N ILE A 41 0.03 2.54 -12.44
CA ILE A 41 -1.10 2.11 -11.63
C ILE A 41 -2.34 2.86 -12.09
N ILE A 42 -3.34 2.13 -12.58
CA ILE A 42 -4.58 2.68 -13.13
C ILE A 42 -5.76 2.34 -12.20
N MET A 43 -6.95 2.80 -12.55
CA MET A 43 -8.14 2.60 -11.72
C MET A 43 -8.43 1.14 -11.39
N LYS A 44 -8.18 0.24 -12.33
CA LYS A 44 -8.36 -1.20 -12.10
C LYS A 44 -7.50 -1.68 -10.93
N ASP A 45 -6.25 -1.21 -10.90
CA ASP A 45 -5.34 -1.54 -9.79
C ASP A 45 -5.79 -0.85 -8.50
N GLY A 46 -6.29 0.38 -8.63
CA GLY A 46 -6.80 1.14 -7.50
C GLY A 46 -7.93 0.43 -6.79
N HIS A 47 -8.87 -0.13 -7.53
CA HIS A 47 -9.98 -0.90 -6.95
C HIS A 47 -9.48 -2.11 -6.17
N LYS A 48 -8.48 -2.82 -6.70
CA LYS A 48 -7.88 -3.96 -6.00
C LYS A 48 -7.18 -3.53 -4.72
N ILE A 49 -6.50 -2.39 -4.78
CA ILE A 49 -5.80 -1.85 -3.61
C ILE A 49 -6.80 -1.50 -2.52
N VAL A 50 -7.89 -0.80 -2.86
CA VAL A 50 -8.93 -0.44 -1.90
C VAL A 50 -9.54 -1.69 -1.26
N GLU A 51 -9.81 -2.70 -2.07
CA GLU A 51 -10.37 -3.96 -1.59
C GLU A 51 -9.44 -4.64 -0.59
N THR A 52 -8.14 -4.68 -0.91
CA THR A 52 -7.14 -5.24 0.00
C THR A 52 -7.04 -4.44 1.30
N VAL A 53 -7.08 -3.11 1.20
CA VAL A 53 -7.07 -2.24 2.38
C VAL A 53 -8.26 -2.54 3.28
N LYS A 54 -9.44 -2.71 2.71
CA LYS A 54 -10.63 -3.04 3.49
C LYS A 54 -10.48 -4.38 4.22
N GLN A 55 -9.91 -5.37 3.55
CA GLN A 55 -9.65 -6.67 4.16
C GLN A 55 -8.69 -6.55 5.34
N ILE A 56 -7.64 -5.77 5.18
CA ILE A 56 -6.65 -5.54 6.23
C ILE A 56 -7.29 -4.80 7.41
N LYS A 57 -8.06 -3.75 7.14
CA LYS A 57 -8.70 -2.97 8.19
C LYS A 57 -9.71 -3.78 8.99
N ASN A 58 -10.38 -4.73 8.34
CA ASN A 58 -11.31 -5.62 9.03
C ASN A 58 -10.60 -6.49 10.09
N LYS A 59 -9.36 -6.85 9.82
CA LYS A 59 -8.63 -7.75 10.71
C LYS A 59 -7.76 -7.03 11.73
N THR A 60 -7.13 -5.92 11.34
CA THR A 60 -6.08 -5.30 12.15
C THR A 60 -6.41 -3.94 12.72
N ASN A 61 -7.41 -3.24 12.17
CA ASN A 61 -7.70 -1.85 12.51
C ASN A 61 -6.53 -0.90 12.28
N SER A 62 -5.53 -1.32 11.52
CA SER A 62 -4.36 -0.50 11.23
C SER A 62 -4.60 0.41 10.04
N SER A 63 -3.94 1.56 10.01
CA SER A 63 -3.93 2.40 8.82
C SER A 63 -3.11 1.72 7.73
N VAL A 64 -3.55 1.83 6.49
CA VAL A 64 -2.88 1.20 5.35
C VAL A 64 -2.65 2.24 4.26
N SER A 65 -1.47 2.22 3.69
CA SER A 65 -1.11 3.12 2.58
C SER A 65 -0.54 2.30 1.43
N LEU A 66 -0.32 2.97 0.30
CA LEU A 66 0.30 2.34 -0.87
C LEU A 66 1.74 2.80 -0.98
N ALA A 67 2.66 1.85 -1.11
CA ALA A 67 4.06 2.12 -1.38
C ALA A 67 4.37 1.61 -2.78
N THR A 68 4.77 2.50 -3.68
CA THR A 68 5.03 2.12 -5.06
C THR A 68 6.10 3.00 -5.68
N THR A 69 6.87 2.43 -6.59
CA THR A 69 7.81 3.18 -7.42
C THR A 69 7.21 3.49 -8.80
N ALA A 70 6.04 2.92 -9.09
CA ALA A 70 5.38 3.11 -10.38
C ALA A 70 4.60 4.44 -10.40
N PRO A 71 4.46 5.06 -11.58
CA PRO A 71 3.60 6.23 -11.69
C PRO A 71 2.15 5.83 -11.44
N VAL A 72 1.40 6.71 -10.80
CA VAL A 72 0.00 6.47 -10.48
C VAL A 72 -0.84 7.47 -11.28
N CYS A 73 -1.85 6.96 -11.98
CA CYS A 73 -2.78 7.80 -12.72
C CYS A 73 -3.45 8.81 -11.79
N SER A 74 -3.66 10.05 -12.26
CA SER A 74 -4.24 11.09 -11.40
C SER A 74 -5.63 10.74 -10.91
N LYS A 75 -6.43 10.07 -11.72
CA LYS A 75 -7.76 9.58 -11.29
C LYS A 75 -7.62 8.55 -10.18
N THR A 76 -6.65 7.66 -10.30
CA THR A 76 -6.40 6.63 -9.29
C THR A 76 -5.88 7.27 -8.00
N THR A 77 -5.01 8.26 -8.11
CA THR A 77 -4.51 9.00 -6.94
C THR A 77 -5.67 9.60 -6.16
N ARG A 78 -6.59 10.28 -6.85
CA ARG A 78 -7.76 10.87 -6.22
C ARG A 78 -8.64 9.80 -5.56
N PHE A 79 -8.87 8.71 -6.27
CA PHE A 79 -9.69 7.60 -5.79
C PHE A 79 -9.11 7.01 -4.50
N LEU A 80 -7.80 6.78 -4.47
CA LEU A 80 -7.15 6.25 -3.27
C LEU A 80 -7.20 7.24 -2.11
N ASN A 81 -6.97 8.52 -2.38
CA ASN A 81 -7.06 9.56 -1.35
C ASN A 81 -8.47 9.67 -0.77
N GLU A 82 -9.49 9.52 -1.61
CA GLU A 82 -10.88 9.53 -1.14
C GLU A 82 -11.20 8.34 -0.23
N ASN A 83 -10.40 7.29 -0.31
CA ASN A 83 -10.53 6.12 0.55
C ASN A 83 -9.51 6.11 1.69
N ASP A 84 -8.95 7.28 2.01
CA ASP A 84 -7.97 7.46 3.09
C ASP A 84 -6.68 6.65 2.90
N ILE A 85 -6.31 6.40 1.64
CA ILE A 85 -5.10 5.67 1.31
C ILE A 85 -4.08 6.65 0.77
N LYS A 86 -2.99 6.83 1.49
CA LYS A 86 -1.88 7.68 1.06
C LYS A 86 -0.96 6.89 0.16
N ILE A 87 -0.25 7.61 -0.72
CA ILE A 87 0.69 6.99 -1.65
C ILE A 87 2.08 7.52 -1.34
N ILE A 88 3.03 6.61 -1.15
CA ILE A 88 4.43 6.99 -0.95
C ILE A 88 5.27 6.39 -2.06
N PHE A 89 6.30 7.12 -2.46
CA PHE A 89 7.20 6.69 -3.52
C PHE A 89 8.63 6.45 -3.00
N ASP A 90 8.99 7.06 -1.90
CA ASP A 90 10.32 6.94 -1.32
C ASP A 90 10.29 5.98 -0.14
N TYR A 91 10.72 4.75 -0.37
CA TYR A 91 10.74 3.73 0.66
C TYR A 91 11.86 2.71 0.38
N VAL A 92 12.27 2.02 1.44
CA VAL A 92 13.27 0.96 1.37
C VAL A 92 12.66 -0.28 2.01
N ILE A 93 12.82 -1.43 1.36
CA ILE A 93 12.34 -2.71 1.90
C ILE A 93 13.52 -3.43 2.55
N LYS A 94 13.35 -3.81 3.79
CA LYS A 94 14.34 -4.61 4.51
C LYS A 94 13.90 -6.03 4.74
#